data_25f2f599e190bd73a3c22595e7e8b272
#
_entry.id   25f2f599e190bd73a3c22595e7e8b272
#
_cell.length_a   1.000
_cell.length_b   1.000
_cell.length_c   1.000
_cell.angle_alpha   90.00
_cell.angle_beta   90.00
_cell.angle_gamma   90.00
#
_symmetry.space_group_name_H-M   'P 1'
#
loop_
_entity.id
_entity.type
_entity.pdbx_description
1 polymer ?
#
loop_
_entity_poly.entity_id
_entity_poly.type
_entity_poly.pdbx_seq_one_letter_code
_entity_poly.pdbx_strand_id
1 'polypeptide(L)'
;MNINADYSKKIVINHHDLPWIQSPESGVERRMLERLGGEVAKATSIVRYQPDSQFQMHTHEFGEEILVLDGIFSDETSNYPAGTYVMNPPGSSHAPFSETGCTLFVKLRHLGQDQVDREVIDTKIAPWYQ
;
A
#
# COMPACT_ATOMS: atom_id res chain seq x y z
N MET A 1 -3.67 13.42 11.80
CA MET A 1 -3.87 12.32 12.76
C MET A 1 -2.59 11.50 12.88
N ASN A 2 -2.15 11.24 14.08
CA ASN A 2 -0.99 10.42 14.34
C ASN A 2 -1.41 9.15 15.07
N ILE A 3 -0.98 8.00 14.55
CA ILE A 3 -1.27 6.68 15.10
C ILE A 3 0.05 5.94 15.21
N ASN A 4 0.44 5.51 16.42
CA ASN A 4 1.69 4.80 16.65
C ASN A 4 2.90 5.50 15.99
N ALA A 5 2.95 6.82 16.10
CA ALA A 5 3.91 7.65 15.37
C ALA A 5 5.25 7.83 16.08
N ASP A 6 5.42 7.30 17.29
CA ASP A 6 6.70 7.27 17.98
C ASP A 6 7.47 6.01 17.56
N TYR A 7 8.30 6.16 16.54
CA TYR A 7 9.05 5.05 15.96
C TYR A 7 10.20 4.53 16.84
N SER A 8 10.42 5.15 18.00
CA SER A 8 11.36 4.61 19.01
C SER A 8 10.72 3.50 19.85
N LYS A 9 9.42 3.32 19.76
CA LYS A 9 8.66 2.33 20.53
C LYS A 9 8.25 1.15 19.66
N LYS A 10 8.44 -0.04 20.18
CA LYS A 10 7.92 -1.26 19.59
C LYS A 10 6.39 -1.27 19.69
N ILE A 11 5.72 -1.62 18.60
CA ILE A 11 4.29 -1.88 18.58
C ILE A 11 4.03 -3.30 18.08
N VAL A 12 3.01 -3.94 18.63
CA VAL A 12 2.56 -5.27 18.18
C VAL A 12 1.05 -5.21 18.07
N ILE A 13 0.54 -5.41 16.88
CA ILE A 13 -0.89 -5.31 16.59
C ILE A 13 -1.30 -6.49 15.74
N ASN A 14 -2.35 -7.18 16.15
CA ASN A 14 -3.07 -8.08 15.26
C ASN A 14 -4.18 -7.27 14.58
N HIS A 15 -4.11 -7.09 13.27
CA HIS A 15 -5.05 -6.23 12.57
C HIS A 15 -6.50 -6.73 12.65
N HIS A 16 -6.72 -8.00 12.93
CA HIS A 16 -8.08 -8.54 13.12
C HIS A 16 -8.77 -7.95 14.36
N ASP A 17 -7.99 -7.41 15.31
CA ASP A 17 -8.52 -6.74 16.50
C ASP A 17 -8.92 -5.29 16.24
N LEU A 18 -8.62 -4.76 15.06
CA LEU A 18 -8.94 -3.39 14.69
C LEU A 18 -10.25 -3.30 13.91
N PRO A 19 -11.06 -2.26 14.15
CA PRO A 19 -12.25 -2.04 13.32
C PRO A 19 -11.87 -1.58 11.91
N TRP A 20 -12.70 -1.92 10.94
CA TRP A 20 -12.63 -1.31 9.62
C TRP A 20 -13.18 0.10 9.70
N ILE A 21 -12.41 1.05 9.15
CA ILE A 21 -12.80 2.47 9.10
C ILE A 21 -12.93 2.85 7.63
N GLN A 22 -14.06 3.47 7.29
CA GLN A 22 -14.31 3.94 5.93
C GLN A 22 -13.24 4.95 5.52
N SER A 23 -12.64 4.76 4.36
CA SER A 23 -11.75 5.72 3.75
C SER A 23 -12.54 6.85 3.08
N PRO A 24 -11.89 7.94 2.63
CA PRO A 24 -12.57 8.95 1.83
C PRO A 24 -13.19 8.41 0.55
N GLU A 25 -12.66 7.30 0.00
CA GLU A 25 -13.21 6.67 -1.20
C GLU A 25 -14.29 5.65 -0.84
N SER A 26 -15.43 5.74 -1.52
CA SER A 26 -16.53 4.79 -1.32
C SER A 26 -16.12 3.36 -1.67
N GLY A 27 -16.50 2.41 -0.83
CA GLY A 27 -16.19 1.00 -1.03
C GLY A 27 -14.78 0.59 -0.62
N VAL A 28 -14.02 1.49 -0.03
CA VAL A 28 -12.66 1.21 0.45
C VAL A 28 -12.59 1.49 1.95
N GLU A 29 -12.21 0.48 2.70
CA GLU A 29 -12.06 0.55 4.15
C GLU A 29 -10.62 0.24 4.55
N ARG A 30 -10.21 0.69 5.71
CA ARG A 30 -8.84 0.48 6.18
C ARG A 30 -8.78 0.24 7.68
N ARG A 31 -7.76 -0.50 8.06
CA ARG A 31 -7.28 -0.67 9.43
C ARG A 31 -5.91 -0.02 9.50
N MET A 32 -5.80 1.09 10.21
CA MET A 32 -4.56 1.86 10.28
C MET A 32 -3.62 1.28 11.34
N LEU A 33 -2.44 0.85 10.92
CA LEU A 33 -1.44 0.26 11.82
C LEU A 33 -0.52 1.33 12.40
N GLU A 34 -0.09 2.26 11.58
CA GLU A 34 0.64 3.46 12.00
C GLU A 34 0.37 4.59 11.01
N ARG A 35 0.49 5.81 11.48
CA ARG A 35 0.28 6.98 10.64
C ARG A 35 0.95 8.21 11.24
N LEU A 36 1.68 8.92 10.41
CA LEU A 36 2.25 10.22 10.75
C LEU A 36 1.77 11.23 9.72
N GLY A 37 0.88 12.12 10.13
CA GLY A 37 0.31 13.16 9.29
C GLY A 37 -1.17 13.00 9.02
N GLY A 38 -1.71 13.89 8.21
CA GLY A 38 -3.11 13.92 7.79
C GLY A 38 -3.35 13.23 6.47
N GLU A 39 -3.84 13.98 5.48
CA GLU A 39 -4.04 13.45 4.12
C GLU A 39 -2.71 13.15 3.42
N VAL A 40 -1.70 13.96 3.71
CA VAL A 40 -0.33 13.72 3.28
C VAL A 40 0.39 13.06 4.43
N ALA A 41 0.56 11.76 4.37
CA ALA A 41 1.03 10.99 5.49
C ALA A 41 2.04 9.91 5.11
N LYS A 42 2.91 9.57 6.08
CA LYS A 42 3.50 8.24 6.13
C LYS A 42 2.48 7.33 6.79
N ALA A 43 2.16 6.21 6.20
CA ALA A 43 1.13 5.34 6.73
C ALA A 43 1.35 3.88 6.35
N THR A 44 1.03 2.99 7.27
CA THR A 44 0.95 1.55 7.02
C THR A 44 -0.44 1.10 7.41
N SER A 45 -1.13 0.44 6.50
CA SER A 45 -2.53 0.04 6.70
C SER A 45 -2.84 -1.29 6.06
N ILE A 46 -3.84 -1.96 6.59
CA ILE A 46 -4.56 -3.00 5.87
C ILE A 46 -5.73 -2.31 5.19
N VAL A 47 -5.88 -2.52 3.90
CA VAL A 47 -6.90 -1.88 3.06
C VAL A 47 -7.77 -2.93 2.41
N ARG A 48 -9.08 -2.74 2.47
CA ARG A 48 -10.04 -3.63 1.85
C ARG A 48 -10.87 -2.88 0.82
N TYR A 49 -10.85 -3.39 -0.42
CA TYR A 49 -11.70 -2.92 -1.50
C TYR A 49 -12.94 -3.81 -1.56
N GLN A 50 -14.12 -3.22 -1.51
CA GLN A 50 -15.34 -3.93 -1.83
C GLN A 50 -15.36 -4.27 -3.33
N PRO A 51 -16.10 -5.30 -3.77
CA PRO A 51 -16.27 -5.56 -5.19
C PRO A 51 -16.74 -4.31 -5.94
N ASP A 52 -16.21 -4.10 -7.13
CA ASP A 52 -16.50 -2.95 -7.99
C ASP A 52 -16.12 -1.59 -7.42
N SER A 53 -15.18 -1.56 -6.49
CA SER A 53 -14.62 -0.31 -5.95
C SER A 53 -13.50 0.21 -6.81
N GLN A 54 -13.39 1.53 -6.88
CA GLN A 54 -12.30 2.17 -7.62
C GLN A 54 -11.89 3.50 -6.98
N PHE A 55 -10.61 3.83 -7.15
CA PHE A 55 -10.09 5.16 -6.90
C PHE A 55 -9.97 5.93 -8.21
N GLN A 56 -10.09 7.24 -8.13
CA GLN A 56 -9.72 8.09 -9.25
C GLN A 56 -8.19 8.10 -9.42
N MET A 57 -7.72 8.46 -10.62
CA MET A 57 -6.30 8.64 -10.86
C MET A 57 -5.70 9.59 -9.83
N HIS A 58 -4.64 9.17 -9.17
CA HIS A 58 -3.96 9.99 -8.18
C HIS A 58 -2.45 9.72 -8.19
N THR A 59 -1.69 10.64 -7.59
CA THR A 59 -0.25 10.58 -7.54
C THR A 59 0.22 10.34 -6.11
N HIS A 60 1.17 9.42 -5.94
CA HIS A 60 1.86 9.18 -4.68
C HIS A 60 3.21 9.88 -4.70
N GLU A 61 3.33 10.97 -3.93
CA GLU A 61 4.50 11.85 -3.95
C GLU A 61 5.79 11.14 -3.52
N PHE A 62 5.71 10.25 -2.52
CA PHE A 62 6.86 9.50 -2.01
C PHE A 62 6.76 7.99 -2.28
N GLY A 63 5.83 7.62 -3.13
CA GLY A 63 5.66 6.23 -3.51
C GLY A 63 4.74 5.42 -2.61
N GLU A 64 4.52 4.19 -3.03
CA GLU A 64 3.59 3.28 -2.39
C GLU A 64 4.09 1.85 -2.56
N GLU A 65 4.00 1.05 -1.51
CA GLU A 65 4.24 -0.39 -1.57
C GLU A 65 2.97 -1.12 -1.21
N ILE A 66 2.63 -2.14 -1.99
CA ILE A 66 1.42 -2.95 -1.83
C ILE A 66 1.78 -4.43 -1.86
N LEU A 67 1.27 -5.17 -0.89
CA LEU A 67 1.25 -6.64 -0.96
C LEU A 67 -0.22 -7.08 -0.97
N VAL A 68 -0.63 -7.77 -2.03
CA VAL A 68 -1.99 -8.31 -2.14
C VAL A 68 -2.11 -9.53 -1.25
N LEU A 69 -2.97 -9.45 -0.23
CA LEU A 69 -3.16 -10.52 0.77
C LEU A 69 -4.28 -11.48 0.35
N ASP A 70 -5.32 -10.95 -0.28
CA ASP A 70 -6.49 -11.73 -0.69
C ASP A 70 -7.18 -11.03 -1.86
N GLY A 71 -7.82 -11.81 -2.72
CA GLY A 71 -8.54 -11.30 -3.88
C GLY A 71 -7.64 -10.84 -5.02
N ILE A 72 -8.16 -9.92 -5.83
CA ILE A 72 -7.46 -9.39 -7.00
C ILE A 72 -7.50 -7.86 -6.96
N PHE A 73 -6.33 -7.27 -6.90
CA PHE A 73 -6.12 -5.83 -7.01
C PHE A 73 -5.77 -5.50 -8.46
N SER A 74 -6.23 -4.38 -8.96
CA SER A 74 -6.00 -3.99 -10.36
C SER A 74 -5.64 -2.51 -10.48
N ASP A 75 -4.93 -2.18 -11.53
CA ASP A 75 -4.72 -0.82 -12.00
C ASP A 75 -4.85 -0.79 -13.53
N GLU A 76 -4.55 0.33 -14.14
CA GLU A 76 -4.64 0.50 -15.60
C GLU A 76 -3.68 -0.41 -16.37
N THR A 77 -2.69 -0.99 -15.69
CA THR A 77 -1.68 -1.83 -16.32
C THR A 77 -2.03 -3.32 -16.29
N SER A 78 -2.53 -3.82 -15.16
CA SER A 78 -2.73 -5.26 -14.98
C SER A 78 -3.64 -5.60 -13.80
N ASN A 79 -3.88 -6.89 -13.64
CA ASN A 79 -4.58 -7.48 -12.49
C ASN A 79 -3.57 -8.25 -11.65
N TYR A 80 -3.62 -8.08 -10.34
CA TYR A 80 -2.65 -8.63 -9.40
C TYR A 80 -3.35 -9.54 -8.38
N PRO A 81 -3.16 -10.85 -8.46
CA PRO A 81 -3.75 -11.78 -7.48
C PRO A 81 -3.01 -11.74 -6.14
N ALA A 82 -3.59 -12.41 -5.15
CA ALA A 82 -2.96 -12.59 -3.85
C ALA A 82 -1.53 -13.11 -3.97
N GLY A 83 -0.63 -12.56 -3.17
CA GLY A 83 0.81 -12.85 -3.20
C GLY A 83 1.63 -11.89 -4.05
N THR A 84 0.99 -10.99 -4.80
CA THR A 84 1.69 -10.03 -5.65
C THR A 84 2.16 -8.83 -4.84
N TYR A 85 3.41 -8.47 -5.02
CA TYR A 85 3.99 -7.23 -4.52
C TYR A 85 4.05 -6.19 -5.64
N VAL A 86 3.54 -5.00 -5.38
CA VAL A 86 3.58 -3.87 -6.31
C VAL A 86 4.24 -2.69 -5.62
N MET A 87 5.26 -2.14 -6.23
CA MET A 87 5.89 -0.91 -5.77
C MET A 87 5.67 0.17 -6.83
N ASN A 88 4.94 1.21 -6.44
CA ASN A 88 4.74 2.39 -7.27
C ASN A 88 5.76 3.44 -6.85
N PRO A 89 6.67 3.84 -7.72
CA PRO A 89 7.77 4.73 -7.34
C PRO A 89 7.26 6.14 -6.98
N PRO A 90 8.09 6.92 -6.26
CA PRO A 90 7.76 8.31 -5.95
C PRO A 90 7.40 9.11 -7.20
N GLY A 91 6.31 9.88 -7.12
CA GLY A 91 5.82 10.70 -8.23
C GLY A 91 4.99 9.95 -9.26
N SER A 92 4.83 8.63 -9.11
CA SER A 92 3.98 7.86 -10.03
C SER A 92 2.50 8.12 -9.80
N SER A 93 1.71 7.95 -10.84
CA SER A 93 0.25 8.09 -10.80
C SER A 93 -0.40 6.79 -11.24
N HIS A 94 -1.54 6.45 -10.62
CA HIS A 94 -2.29 5.27 -10.98
C HIS A 94 -3.78 5.42 -10.66
N ALA A 95 -4.59 4.54 -11.23
CA ALA A 95 -6.02 4.47 -10.97
C ALA A 95 -6.37 3.05 -10.48
N PRO A 96 -6.23 2.78 -9.18
CA PRO A 96 -6.45 1.44 -8.65
C PRO A 96 -7.94 1.10 -8.53
N PHE A 97 -8.25 -0.18 -8.71
CA PHE A 97 -9.60 -0.69 -8.58
C PHE A 97 -9.58 -2.19 -8.23
N SER A 98 -10.73 -2.72 -7.90
CA SER A 98 -10.92 -4.17 -7.74
C SER A 98 -12.34 -4.54 -8.16
N GLU A 99 -12.47 -5.41 -9.15
CA GLU A 99 -13.77 -5.90 -9.61
C GLU A 99 -14.38 -6.87 -8.61
N THR A 100 -13.57 -7.77 -8.08
CA THR A 100 -14.02 -8.85 -7.19
C THR A 100 -13.81 -8.58 -5.72
N GLY A 101 -13.17 -7.47 -5.38
CA GLY A 101 -12.73 -7.16 -4.03
C GLY A 101 -11.34 -7.69 -3.72
N CYS A 102 -10.66 -7.05 -2.80
CA CYS A 102 -9.34 -7.49 -2.36
C CYS A 102 -8.99 -6.94 -0.98
N THR A 103 -7.98 -7.54 -0.38
CA THR A 103 -7.36 -7.06 0.86
C THR A 103 -5.88 -6.88 0.63
N LEU A 104 -5.36 -5.71 1.02
CA LEU A 104 -3.98 -5.30 0.77
C LEU A 104 -3.27 -4.92 2.06
N PHE A 105 -1.97 -5.16 2.10
CA PHE A 105 -1.06 -4.48 3.01
C PHE A 105 -0.43 -3.32 2.23
N VAL A 106 -0.55 -2.10 2.75
CA VAL A 106 -0.13 -0.88 2.04
C VAL A 106 0.79 -0.05 2.91
N LYS A 107 1.91 0.39 2.34
CA LYS A 107 2.81 1.38 2.93
C LYS A 107 2.87 2.61 2.02
N LEU A 108 2.48 3.77 2.57
CA LEU A 108 2.47 5.04 1.85
C LEU A 108 3.62 5.92 2.34
N ARG A 109 4.30 6.57 1.38
CA ARG A 109 5.29 7.62 1.63
C ARG A 109 6.48 7.17 2.49
N HIS A 110 6.85 5.90 2.36
CA HIS A 110 8.00 5.31 3.05
C HIS A 110 9.25 5.24 2.16
N LEU A 111 9.09 5.51 0.88
CA LEU A 111 10.20 5.49 -0.07
C LEU A 111 10.88 6.85 -0.11
N GLY A 112 12.20 6.86 -0.15
CA GLY A 112 12.97 8.09 -0.28
C GLY A 112 12.84 8.69 -1.69
N GLN A 113 13.01 10.00 -1.79
CA GLN A 113 13.06 10.69 -3.07
C GLN A 113 14.40 10.54 -3.78
N ASP A 114 15.44 10.29 -3.02
CA ASP A 114 16.79 10.10 -3.57
C ASP A 114 16.89 8.74 -4.23
N GLN A 115 17.12 8.75 -5.53
CA GLN A 115 17.20 7.56 -6.36
C GLN A 115 18.63 7.22 -6.73
N VAL A 116 19.59 7.62 -5.90
CA VAL A 116 20.99 7.51 -6.22
C VAL A 116 21.50 6.09 -6.01
N ASP A 117 22.20 5.56 -7.01
CA ASP A 117 23.00 4.34 -6.92
C ASP A 117 22.26 3.09 -6.45
N ARG A 118 21.07 2.87 -7.01
CA ARG A 118 20.33 1.65 -6.73
C ARG A 118 20.83 0.50 -7.59
N GLU A 119 21.20 -0.58 -6.93
CA GLU A 119 21.41 -1.85 -7.59
C GLU A 119 20.08 -2.51 -7.87
N VAL A 120 19.85 -2.94 -9.10
CA VAL A 120 18.65 -3.66 -9.51
C VAL A 120 18.99 -5.13 -9.73
N ILE A 121 18.38 -6.01 -8.95
CA ILE A 121 18.55 -7.44 -9.07
C ILE A 121 17.24 -8.07 -9.48
N ASP A 122 17.21 -8.74 -10.62
CA ASP A 122 16.05 -9.54 -11.01
C ASP A 122 16.13 -10.91 -10.32
N THR A 123 15.31 -11.11 -9.31
CA THR A 123 15.32 -12.32 -8.51
C THR A 123 14.80 -13.54 -9.26
N LYS A 124 14.28 -13.37 -10.47
CA LYS A 124 13.89 -14.51 -11.33
C LYS A 124 15.07 -15.14 -12.05
N ILE A 125 16.14 -14.37 -12.26
CA ILE A 125 17.28 -14.82 -13.10
C ILE A 125 18.62 -14.72 -12.41
N ALA A 126 18.73 -14.07 -11.27
CA ALA A 126 20.00 -13.88 -10.56
C ALA A 126 19.87 -14.26 -9.09
N PRO A 127 20.92 -14.87 -8.49
CA PRO A 127 20.93 -15.14 -7.06
C PRO A 127 21.06 -13.83 -6.29
N TRP A 128 19.98 -13.35 -5.73
CA TRP A 128 19.91 -12.08 -5.00
C TRP A 128 20.54 -12.12 -3.61
N TYR A 129 20.87 -13.30 -3.13
CA TYR A 129 21.43 -13.53 -1.79
C TYR A 129 22.95 -13.66 -1.76
N GLN A 130 23.61 -13.33 -2.81
CA GLN A 130 25.08 -13.37 -2.88
C GLN A 130 25.71 -12.22 -2.10
#